data_7c8585f518a673d804d480636e21a3f0
#
_entry.id   7c8585f518a673d804d480636e21a3f0
#
_cell.length_a   1.000
_cell.length_b   1.000
_cell.length_c   1.000
_cell.angle_alpha   90.00
_cell.angle_beta   90.00
_cell.angle_gamma   90.00
#
_symmetry.space_group_name_H-M   'P 1'
#
loop_
_entity.id
_entity.type
_entity.pdbx_description
1 polymer ?
#
loop_
_entity_poly.entity_id
_entity_poly.type
_entity_poly.pdbx_seq_one_letter_code
_entity_poly.pdbx_strand_id
1 'polypeptide(L)'
;MGKGKPRGLNSARKLRVHRRNNRWAEQSYKARLLGTAFKSSPFGGSSHAKGIVLEKIGIESKQPNSAIRKCVRVQLIKNGKRVTAFVPNDGCLNFVDENDEVLLAGFGRKGKAKGDIPGVRFKVVKVSGVSLLALWKEKKEKPRS
;
A
#
# COMPACT_ATOMS: atom_id res chain seq x y z
N MET A 1 35.45 -2.46 25.81
CA MET A 1 34.22 -2.25 26.60
C MET A 1 33.43 -3.54 26.72
N GLY A 2 32.98 -3.86 27.92
CA GLY A 2 32.22 -5.08 28.16
C GLY A 2 30.86 -5.11 27.49
N LYS A 3 30.50 -6.26 26.92
CA LYS A 3 29.19 -6.50 26.30
C LYS A 3 28.24 -7.24 27.24
N GLY A 4 28.55 -7.28 28.53
CA GLY A 4 27.76 -8.01 29.50
C GLY A 4 26.46 -7.30 29.86
N LYS A 5 25.53 -8.07 30.45
CA LYS A 5 24.29 -7.57 31.03
C LYS A 5 24.45 -7.37 32.53
N PRO A 6 23.78 -6.37 33.14
CA PRO A 6 23.80 -6.23 34.57
C PRO A 6 23.16 -7.44 35.26
N ARG A 7 23.75 -7.91 36.37
CA ARG A 7 23.32 -9.12 37.10
C ARG A 7 23.03 -8.89 38.59
N GLY A 8 22.97 -7.62 38.98
CA GLY A 8 22.67 -7.28 40.38
C GLY A 8 21.21 -7.52 40.75
N LEU A 9 20.94 -7.58 42.07
CA LEU A 9 19.58 -7.77 42.58
C LEU A 9 18.63 -6.65 42.15
N ASN A 10 19.11 -5.42 42.03
CA ASN A 10 18.30 -4.25 41.70
C ASN A 10 18.51 -3.77 40.28
N SER A 11 18.82 -4.68 39.35
CA SER A 11 19.19 -4.33 37.99
C SER A 11 18.01 -4.36 36.98
N ALA A 12 16.80 -4.56 37.43
CA ALA A 12 15.62 -4.71 36.55
C ALA A 12 15.40 -3.50 35.66
N ARG A 13 15.60 -2.27 36.16
CA ARG A 13 15.45 -1.03 35.37
C ARG A 13 16.48 -0.98 34.25
N LYS A 14 17.72 -1.30 34.52
CA LYS A 14 18.78 -1.32 33.53
C LYS A 14 18.52 -2.38 32.45
N LEU A 15 18.03 -3.55 32.85
CA LEU A 15 17.66 -4.61 31.91
C LEU A 15 16.50 -4.17 31.01
N ARG A 16 15.51 -3.50 31.56
CA ARG A 16 14.38 -2.96 30.78
C ARG A 16 14.84 -1.94 29.73
N VAL A 17 15.70 -1.02 30.15
CA VAL A 17 16.27 -0.03 29.23
C VAL A 17 17.10 -0.69 28.14
N HIS A 18 17.91 -1.68 28.51
CA HIS A 18 18.72 -2.45 27.56
C HIS A 18 17.83 -3.17 26.53
N ARG A 19 16.74 -3.79 26.98
CA ARG A 19 15.78 -4.43 26.06
C ARG A 19 15.15 -3.42 25.11
N ARG A 20 14.73 -2.29 25.61
CA ARG A 20 14.14 -1.22 24.80
C ARG A 20 15.10 -0.74 23.73
N ASN A 21 16.36 -0.49 24.09
CA ASN A 21 17.38 -0.03 23.16
C ASN A 21 17.70 -1.06 22.08
N ASN A 22 17.71 -2.35 22.44
CA ASN A 22 17.98 -3.41 21.48
C ASN A 22 16.81 -3.66 20.54
N ARG A 23 15.58 -3.39 20.97
CA ARG A 23 14.40 -3.58 20.13
C ARG A 23 14.32 -2.61 18.96
N TRP A 24 15.05 -1.51 18.98
CA TRP A 24 15.12 -0.59 17.83
C TRP A 24 15.66 -1.23 16.57
N ALA A 25 16.39 -2.32 16.67
CA ALA A 25 16.84 -3.10 15.51
C ALA A 25 15.71 -3.89 14.84
N GLU A 26 14.61 -4.12 15.56
CA GLU A 26 13.45 -4.84 15.05
C GLU A 26 12.57 -3.89 14.22
N GLN A 27 12.35 -4.23 12.96
CA GLN A 27 11.63 -3.36 12.02
C GLN A 27 10.19 -3.07 12.43
N SER A 28 9.48 -4.09 12.91
CA SER A 28 8.08 -3.93 13.33
C SER A 28 7.93 -3.02 14.55
N TYR A 29 8.81 -3.18 15.53
CA TYR A 29 8.84 -2.33 16.72
C TYR A 29 9.18 -0.88 16.37
N LYS A 30 10.21 -0.69 15.56
CA LYS A 30 10.64 0.63 15.10
C LYS A 30 9.53 1.35 14.34
N ALA A 31 8.90 0.66 13.41
CA ALA A 31 7.80 1.22 12.61
C ALA A 31 6.62 1.66 13.50
N ARG A 32 6.26 0.85 14.48
CA ARG A 32 5.16 1.14 15.39
C ARG A 32 5.44 2.35 16.27
N LEU A 33 6.64 2.43 16.86
CA LEU A 33 7.01 3.56 17.73
C LEU A 33 7.17 4.87 16.99
N LEU A 34 7.75 4.83 15.79
CA LEU A 34 7.92 6.05 14.97
C LEU A 34 6.60 6.50 14.34
N GLY A 35 5.61 5.63 14.26
CA GLY A 35 4.32 5.97 13.65
C GLY A 35 4.41 6.23 12.15
N THR A 36 5.30 5.55 11.45
CA THR A 36 5.50 5.76 10.02
C THR A 36 4.25 5.48 9.18
N ALA A 37 3.42 4.52 9.63
CA ALA A 37 2.16 4.23 8.97
C ALA A 37 1.22 5.44 8.94
N PHE A 38 1.24 6.27 9.99
CA PHE A 38 0.39 7.46 10.08
C PHE A 38 1.03 8.69 9.44
N LYS A 39 2.36 8.77 9.41
CA LYS A 39 3.09 9.94 8.91
C LYS A 39 3.42 9.86 7.43
N SER A 40 3.90 8.70 6.97
CA SER A 40 4.47 8.54 5.64
C SER A 40 3.59 7.75 4.69
N SER A 41 2.78 6.82 5.19
CA SER A 41 1.94 5.99 4.33
C SER A 41 0.79 6.80 3.74
N PRO A 42 0.53 6.66 2.43
CA PRO A 42 -0.63 7.31 1.82
C PRO A 42 -1.96 6.90 2.46
N PHE A 43 -2.08 5.64 2.91
CA PHE A 43 -3.31 5.14 3.51
C PHE A 43 -3.46 5.48 5.01
N GLY A 44 -2.41 5.96 5.64
CA GLY A 44 -2.47 6.31 7.07
C GLY A 44 -2.75 5.14 7.99
N GLY A 45 -2.30 3.93 7.64
CA GLY A 45 -2.47 2.73 8.45
C GLY A 45 -3.73 1.92 8.16
N SER A 46 -4.64 2.42 7.32
CA SER A 46 -5.83 1.64 6.93
C SER A 46 -5.50 0.61 5.85
N SER A 47 -6.29 -0.45 5.77
CA SER A 47 -6.10 -1.51 4.77
C SER A 47 -6.51 -1.07 3.38
N HIS A 48 -7.50 -0.21 3.28
CA HIS A 48 -8.09 0.27 2.03
C HIS A 48 -8.27 1.79 2.10
N ALA A 49 -8.34 2.42 0.94
CA ALA A 49 -8.65 3.84 0.84
C ALA A 49 -9.42 4.12 -0.44
N LYS A 50 -10.32 5.08 -0.37
CA LYS A 50 -11.08 5.56 -1.53
C LYS A 50 -10.36 6.73 -2.17
N GLY A 51 -10.47 6.83 -3.49
CA GLY A 51 -9.89 7.94 -4.24
C GLY A 51 -10.62 8.17 -5.54
N ILE A 52 -10.27 9.27 -6.20
CA ILE A 52 -10.81 9.65 -7.49
C ILE A 52 -9.74 9.46 -8.55
N VAL A 53 -10.10 8.82 -9.65
CA VAL A 53 -9.18 8.58 -10.76
C VAL A 53 -8.89 9.89 -11.48
N LEU A 54 -7.61 10.25 -11.55
CA LEU A 54 -7.16 11.46 -12.27
C LEU A 54 -6.85 11.16 -13.72
N GLU A 55 -6.14 10.06 -13.99
CA GLU A 55 -5.76 9.66 -15.34
C GLU A 55 -5.45 8.17 -15.41
N LYS A 56 -5.54 7.63 -16.60
CA LYS A 56 -5.10 6.26 -16.90
C LYS A 56 -3.68 6.31 -17.44
N ILE A 57 -2.80 5.44 -16.93
CA ILE A 57 -1.40 5.41 -17.35
C ILE A 57 -0.95 3.99 -17.63
N GLY A 58 0.08 3.87 -18.47
CA GLY A 58 0.79 2.62 -18.69
C GLY A 58 2.17 2.71 -18.07
N ILE A 59 2.57 1.72 -17.30
CA ILE A 59 3.89 1.65 -16.69
C ILE A 59 4.67 0.50 -17.32
N GLU A 60 5.86 0.81 -17.80
CA GLU A 60 6.75 -0.19 -18.38
C GLU A 60 7.28 -1.13 -17.32
N SER A 61 7.28 -2.44 -17.59
CA SER A 61 7.76 -3.43 -16.64
C SER A 61 9.28 -3.39 -16.50
N LYS A 62 9.77 -3.90 -15.36
CA LYS A 62 11.22 -4.05 -15.12
C LYS A 62 11.82 -5.16 -15.93
N GLN A 63 13.12 -5.03 -16.26
CA GLN A 63 13.87 -6.13 -16.85
C GLN A 63 13.87 -7.36 -15.92
N PRO A 64 13.85 -8.60 -16.44
CA PRO A 64 13.93 -8.97 -17.86
C PRO A 64 12.59 -8.95 -18.61
N ASN A 65 11.51 -8.54 -17.97
CA ASN A 65 10.18 -8.52 -18.59
C ASN A 65 10.03 -7.30 -19.50
N SER A 66 9.18 -7.43 -20.51
CA SER A 66 8.85 -6.35 -21.41
C SER A 66 7.33 -6.32 -21.61
N ALA A 67 6.67 -5.35 -20.98
CA ALA A 67 5.22 -5.18 -21.06
C ALA A 67 4.85 -3.78 -20.59
N ILE A 68 3.65 -3.34 -20.95
CA ILE A 68 3.07 -2.12 -20.41
C ILE A 68 1.98 -2.51 -19.42
N ARG A 69 2.21 -2.23 -18.14
CA ARG A 69 1.26 -2.54 -17.08
C ARG A 69 0.22 -1.43 -16.97
N LYS A 70 -1.05 -1.80 -16.98
CA LYS A 70 -2.17 -0.83 -16.97
C LYS A 70 -2.41 -0.37 -15.54
N CYS A 71 -2.23 0.92 -15.32
CA CYS A 71 -2.36 1.55 -14.01
C CYS A 71 -3.22 2.81 -14.11
N VAL A 72 -3.63 3.31 -12.94
CA VAL A 72 -4.34 4.59 -12.85
C VAL A 72 -3.66 5.46 -11.80
N ARG A 73 -3.69 6.76 -12.01
CA ARG A 73 -3.27 7.72 -10.99
C ARG A 73 -4.50 8.18 -10.24
N VAL A 74 -4.47 8.04 -8.92
CA VAL A 74 -5.62 8.28 -8.05
C VAL A 74 -5.24 9.29 -6.98
N GLN A 75 -6.13 10.24 -6.71
CA GLN A 75 -6.01 11.14 -5.57
C GLN A 75 -6.92 10.65 -4.46
N LEU A 76 -6.32 10.35 -3.29
CA LEU A 76 -7.08 9.85 -2.14
C LEU A 76 -7.98 10.95 -1.57
N ILE A 77 -9.19 10.57 -1.19
CA ILE A 77 -10.18 11.51 -0.64
C ILE A 77 -9.77 12.01 0.73
N LYS A 78 -9.29 11.10 1.61
CA LYS A 78 -9.06 11.44 3.01
C LYS A 78 -7.90 12.40 3.29
N ASN A 79 -6.88 12.42 2.42
CA ASN A 79 -5.68 13.25 2.67
C ASN A 79 -5.16 13.97 1.43
N GLY A 80 -5.82 13.82 0.29
CA GLY A 80 -5.43 14.47 -0.97
C GLY A 80 -4.14 13.98 -1.60
N LYS A 81 -3.51 12.94 -1.06
CA LYS A 81 -2.29 12.37 -1.63
C LYS A 81 -2.57 11.64 -2.92
N ARG A 82 -1.64 11.75 -3.87
CA ARG A 82 -1.74 11.08 -5.17
C ARG A 82 -0.91 9.81 -5.16
N VAL A 83 -1.53 8.72 -5.59
CA VAL A 83 -0.86 7.41 -5.68
C VAL A 83 -1.13 6.78 -7.03
N THR A 84 -0.25 5.88 -7.45
CA THR A 84 -0.46 5.07 -8.64
C THR A 84 -0.91 3.68 -8.20
N ALA A 85 -1.98 3.18 -8.81
CA ALA A 85 -2.55 1.88 -8.51
C ALA A 85 -2.64 1.02 -9.75
N PHE A 86 -2.31 -0.27 -9.62
CA PHE A 86 -2.42 -1.24 -10.68
C PHE A 86 -3.88 -1.67 -10.87
N VAL A 87 -4.30 -1.81 -12.12
CA VAL A 87 -5.64 -2.33 -12.47
C VAL A 87 -5.46 -3.81 -12.86
N PRO A 88 -5.86 -4.77 -11.99
CA PRO A 88 -5.66 -6.19 -12.28
C PRO A 88 -6.60 -6.72 -13.34
N ASN A 89 -6.23 -7.85 -13.92
CA ASN A 89 -6.96 -8.59 -14.96
C ASN A 89 -7.00 -7.87 -16.31
N ASP A 90 -7.09 -8.67 -17.37
CA ASP A 90 -7.08 -8.18 -18.74
C ASP A 90 -8.34 -7.39 -19.07
N GLY A 91 -8.15 -6.21 -19.64
CA GLY A 91 -9.25 -5.35 -20.10
C GLY A 91 -9.98 -4.60 -19.00
N CYS A 92 -9.62 -4.79 -17.73
CA CYS A 92 -10.29 -4.09 -16.62
C CYS A 92 -10.07 -2.58 -16.64
N LEU A 93 -9.03 -2.11 -17.28
CA LEU A 93 -8.82 -0.66 -17.42
C LEU A 93 -9.99 0.02 -18.16
N ASN A 94 -10.69 -0.72 -19.02
CA ASN A 94 -11.85 -0.22 -19.74
C ASN A 94 -13.08 0.03 -18.85
N PHE A 95 -13.12 -0.60 -17.67
CA PHE A 95 -14.18 -0.37 -16.69
C PHE A 95 -13.94 0.86 -15.83
N VAL A 96 -12.72 1.39 -15.85
CA VAL A 96 -12.33 2.55 -15.06
C VAL A 96 -12.27 3.77 -15.95
N ASP A 97 -12.99 4.82 -15.59
CA ASP A 97 -12.97 6.08 -16.30
C ASP A 97 -12.37 7.18 -15.41
N GLU A 98 -11.99 8.30 -16.05
CA GLU A 98 -11.56 9.47 -15.29
C GLU A 98 -12.69 9.97 -14.41
N ASN A 99 -12.34 10.49 -13.25
CA ASN A 99 -13.25 10.98 -12.19
C ASN A 99 -14.09 9.91 -11.50
N ASP A 100 -13.86 8.61 -11.78
CA ASP A 100 -14.53 7.54 -11.06
C ASP A 100 -13.99 7.43 -9.62
N GLU A 101 -14.87 7.10 -8.69
CA GLU A 101 -14.48 6.74 -7.34
C GLU A 101 -14.02 5.29 -7.31
N VAL A 102 -12.82 5.05 -6.81
CA VAL A 102 -12.23 3.71 -6.73
C VAL A 102 -11.83 3.39 -5.30
N LEU A 103 -11.86 2.11 -4.96
CA LEU A 103 -11.33 1.61 -3.70
C LEU A 103 -9.99 0.94 -3.98
N LEU A 104 -8.96 1.38 -3.28
CA LEU A 104 -7.61 0.85 -3.40
C LEU A 104 -7.24 -0.01 -2.21
N ALA A 105 -6.40 -1.01 -2.46
CA ALA A 105 -5.79 -1.85 -1.43
C ALA A 105 -4.29 -1.95 -1.69
N GLY A 106 -3.53 -2.40 -0.68
CA GLY A 106 -2.12 -2.72 -0.85
C GLY A 106 -1.92 -3.98 -1.68
N PHE A 107 -0.69 -4.20 -2.14
CA PHE A 107 -0.32 -5.38 -2.92
C PHE A 107 0.10 -6.59 -2.07
N GLY A 108 0.04 -6.48 -0.74
CA GLY A 108 0.44 -7.57 0.15
C GLY A 108 1.93 -7.59 0.49
N ARG A 109 2.72 -6.64 0.00
CA ARG A 109 4.16 -6.55 0.31
C ARG A 109 4.51 -5.49 1.35
N LYS A 110 3.56 -5.15 2.22
CA LYS A 110 3.77 -4.22 3.34
C LYS A 110 4.36 -2.87 2.90
N GLY A 111 3.77 -2.28 1.85
CA GLY A 111 4.18 -0.97 1.34
C GLY A 111 5.32 -0.98 0.34
N LYS A 112 5.76 -2.15 -0.10
CA LYS A 112 6.75 -2.28 -1.18
C LYS A 112 6.07 -2.59 -2.50
N ALA A 113 6.68 -2.14 -3.60
CA ALA A 113 6.19 -2.45 -4.94
C ALA A 113 6.22 -3.97 -5.20
N LYS A 114 5.25 -4.46 -5.97
CA LYS A 114 5.12 -5.89 -6.26
C LYS A 114 5.49 -6.20 -7.70
N GLY A 115 6.18 -7.33 -7.88
CA GLY A 115 6.48 -7.88 -9.20
C GLY A 115 7.40 -7.01 -10.03
N ASP A 116 7.11 -6.95 -11.32
CA ASP A 116 7.89 -6.20 -12.29
C ASP A 116 7.40 -4.76 -12.54
N ILE A 117 6.43 -4.29 -11.76
CA ILE A 117 5.87 -2.94 -11.89
C ILE A 117 6.65 -1.98 -11.01
N PRO A 118 7.43 -1.04 -11.58
CA PRO A 118 8.25 -0.16 -10.75
C PRO A 118 7.42 0.86 -9.98
N GLY A 119 7.65 0.90 -8.66
CA GLY A 119 7.08 1.94 -7.79
C GLY A 119 5.59 1.83 -7.49
N VAL A 120 4.89 0.82 -8.00
CA VAL A 120 3.45 0.64 -7.76
C VAL A 120 3.22 -0.26 -6.56
N ARG A 121 2.58 0.28 -5.53
CA ARG A 121 2.36 -0.39 -4.24
C ARG A 121 0.89 -0.68 -3.94
N PHE A 122 -0.02 -0.29 -4.81
CA PHE A 122 -1.46 -0.38 -4.59
C PHE A 122 -2.16 -0.98 -5.81
N LYS A 123 -3.35 -1.51 -5.59
CA LYS A 123 -4.19 -2.05 -6.67
C LYS A 123 -5.63 -1.58 -6.51
N VAL A 124 -6.35 -1.49 -7.62
CA VAL A 124 -7.77 -1.15 -7.64
C VAL A 124 -8.59 -2.41 -7.32
N VAL A 125 -9.50 -2.30 -6.35
CA VAL A 125 -10.38 -3.40 -5.93
C VAL A 125 -11.81 -3.17 -6.38
N LYS A 126 -12.33 -1.95 -6.23
CA LYS A 126 -13.70 -1.59 -6.62
C LYS A 126 -13.70 -0.32 -7.46
N VAL A 127 -14.67 -0.23 -8.34
CA VAL A 127 -14.95 0.97 -9.15
C VAL A 127 -16.42 1.31 -8.96
N SER A 128 -16.72 2.55 -8.56
CA SER A 128 -18.10 3.02 -8.32
C SER A 128 -18.91 2.11 -7.40
N GLY A 129 -18.25 1.54 -6.39
CA GLY A 129 -18.88 0.65 -5.42
C GLY A 129 -19.04 -0.80 -5.86
N VAL A 130 -18.64 -1.14 -7.07
CA VAL A 130 -18.74 -2.50 -7.63
C VAL A 130 -17.37 -3.14 -7.72
N SER A 131 -17.24 -4.40 -7.29
CA SER A 131 -16.00 -5.15 -7.38
C SER A 131 -15.51 -5.23 -8.83
N LEU A 132 -14.24 -4.91 -9.05
CA LEU A 132 -13.62 -5.01 -10.37
C LEU A 132 -13.65 -6.45 -10.89
N LEU A 133 -13.48 -7.43 -10.00
CA LEU A 133 -13.56 -8.83 -10.36
C LEU A 133 -14.97 -9.23 -10.84
N ALA A 134 -16.02 -8.70 -10.20
CA ALA A 134 -17.39 -8.92 -10.62
C ALA A 134 -17.69 -8.31 -12.00
N LEU A 135 -17.12 -7.14 -12.30
CA LEU A 135 -17.22 -6.53 -13.62
C LEU A 135 -16.48 -7.37 -14.68
N TRP A 136 -15.32 -7.88 -14.34
CA TRP A 136 -14.52 -8.71 -15.25
C TRP A 136 -15.19 -10.06 -15.55
N LYS A 137 -15.85 -10.65 -14.53
CA LYS A 137 -16.58 -11.90 -14.69
C LYS A 137 -18.01 -11.71 -15.22
N GLU A 138 -18.40 -10.48 -15.50
CA GLU A 138 -19.74 -10.12 -16.01
C GLU A 138 -20.87 -10.47 -15.05
N LYS A 139 -20.60 -10.57 -13.75
CA LYS A 139 -21.62 -10.84 -12.72
C LYS A 139 -22.41 -9.61 -12.32
N LYS A 140 -21.85 -8.43 -12.51
CA LYS A 140 -22.47 -7.15 -12.20
C LYS A 140 -22.11 -6.11 -13.26
N GLU A 141 -22.95 -5.11 -13.39
CA GLU A 141 -22.72 -3.99 -14.28
C GLU A 141 -22.26 -2.76 -13.50
N LYS A 142 -21.46 -1.92 -14.15
CA LYS A 142 -21.03 -0.67 -13.55
C LYS A 142 -22.21 0.30 -13.46
N PRO A 143 -22.49 0.89 -12.28
CA PRO A 143 -23.56 1.86 -12.15
C PRO A 143 -23.33 3.09 -13.03
N ARG A 144 -24.39 3.56 -13.64
CA ARG A 144 -24.40 4.84 -14.33
C ARG A 144 -24.64 5.94 -13.31
N SER A 145 -23.80 6.94 -13.29
CA SER A 145 -23.94 8.08 -12.38
C SER A 145 -24.28 9.35 -13.15
#